data_a3090c9c0ab126c75f41431ff424b44c
#
_entry.id   a3090c9c0ab126c75f41431ff424b44c
#
_cell.length_a   1.000
_cell.length_b   1.000
_cell.length_c   1.000
_cell.angle_alpha   90.00
_cell.angle_beta   90.00
_cell.angle_gamma   90.00
#
_symmetry.space_group_name_H-M   'P 1'
#
loop_
_entity.id
_entity.type
_entity.pdbx_description
1 polymer ?
#
loop_
_entity_poly.entity_id
_entity_poly.type
_entity_poly.pdbx_seq_one_letter_code
_entity_poly.pdbx_strand_id
1 'polypeptide(L)'
;MYLSKILEFLYISYFLLFFVGCEKDNELPNIILILTDDQGYGDLGCYGAEGFKTPYIDGMASEGILFTDFYVSQAVCSASRASLMTGSYSERVGIQGALSPWDVNGLDPETETIAKLLKRHGYINAIFGKWHLGHREKYLPLQNGFDEYSGLICSNDMWPVDYDGEPFNSKKKSYYPPMFFWEQNNPKKEIKGLADQSQLTTKLTEYALNFIKKNKDNPFFLYLPHPMPHQPIAVSKKFKGKSELGLYGDVIMEIDWSVGQILNSLKENNID
;
A
#
# COMPACT_ATOMS: atom_id res chain seq x y z
N MET A 1 -65.20 -20.84 -22.47
CA MET A 1 -64.08 -21.80 -22.12
C MET A 1 -62.72 -21.48 -22.74
N TYR A 2 -62.62 -20.89 -23.93
CA TYR A 2 -61.35 -20.49 -24.53
C TYR A 2 -60.78 -19.18 -23.97
N LEU A 3 -61.58 -18.18 -23.69
CA LEU A 3 -61.18 -16.87 -23.16
C LEU A 3 -60.58 -16.97 -21.74
N SER A 4 -61.11 -17.84 -20.88
CA SER A 4 -60.59 -18.01 -19.52
C SER A 4 -59.15 -18.59 -19.48
N LYS A 5 -58.85 -19.52 -20.38
CA LYS A 5 -57.50 -20.10 -20.49
C LYS A 5 -56.47 -19.14 -21.03
N ILE A 6 -56.85 -18.22 -21.91
CA ILE A 6 -55.95 -17.16 -22.43
C ILE A 6 -55.62 -16.14 -21.33
N LEU A 7 -56.58 -15.78 -20.48
CA LEU A 7 -56.32 -14.89 -19.32
C LEU A 7 -55.44 -15.55 -18.28
N GLU A 8 -55.59 -16.83 -17.98
CA GLU A 8 -54.72 -17.55 -17.06
C GLU A 8 -53.28 -17.63 -17.60
N PHE A 9 -53.09 -17.87 -18.91
CA PHE A 9 -51.77 -17.92 -19.55
C PHE A 9 -51.08 -16.54 -19.55
N LEU A 10 -51.84 -15.46 -19.76
CA LEU A 10 -51.33 -14.09 -19.66
C LEU A 10 -50.97 -13.71 -18.22
N TYR A 11 -51.73 -14.14 -17.22
CA TYR A 11 -51.45 -13.90 -15.81
C TYR A 11 -50.17 -14.68 -15.36
N ILE A 12 -50.00 -15.92 -15.78
CA ILE A 12 -48.82 -16.74 -15.48
C ILE A 12 -47.60 -16.14 -16.19
N SER A 13 -47.72 -15.68 -17.44
CA SER A 13 -46.63 -15.02 -18.17
C SER A 13 -46.24 -13.68 -17.55
N TYR A 14 -47.19 -12.92 -17.03
CA TYR A 14 -46.92 -11.67 -16.34
C TYR A 14 -46.26 -11.87 -14.97
N PHE A 15 -46.61 -12.95 -14.26
CA PHE A 15 -45.98 -13.32 -12.98
C PHE A 15 -44.57 -13.88 -13.14
N LEU A 16 -44.27 -14.56 -14.26
CA LEU A 16 -42.93 -15.03 -14.58
C LEU A 16 -41.97 -13.92 -14.98
N LEU A 17 -42.45 -12.80 -15.52
CA LEU A 17 -41.65 -11.62 -15.86
C LEU A 17 -41.22 -10.82 -14.61
N PHE A 18 -41.92 -10.96 -13.47
CA PHE A 18 -41.54 -10.33 -12.21
C PHE A 18 -40.47 -11.08 -11.40
N PHE A 19 -40.11 -12.30 -11.80
CA PHE A 19 -39.04 -13.10 -11.18
C PHE A 19 -37.72 -13.06 -11.94
N VAL A 20 -37.55 -12.16 -12.92
CA VAL A 20 -36.20 -11.70 -13.28
C VAL A 20 -35.76 -10.81 -12.14
N GLY A 21 -35.42 -11.45 -11.02
CA GLY A 21 -34.76 -10.80 -9.92
C GLY A 21 -33.52 -10.16 -10.49
N CYS A 22 -33.37 -8.88 -10.26
CA CYS A 22 -32.09 -8.21 -10.34
C CYS A 22 -31.18 -9.01 -9.40
N GLU A 23 -30.47 -10.04 -9.88
CA GLU A 23 -29.26 -10.50 -9.25
C GLU A 23 -28.40 -9.24 -9.25
N LYS A 24 -28.37 -8.59 -8.11
CA LYS A 24 -27.34 -7.62 -7.83
C LYS A 24 -26.06 -8.42 -7.93
N ASP A 25 -25.36 -8.31 -9.05
CA ASP A 25 -24.00 -8.81 -9.16
C ASP A 25 -23.30 -8.30 -7.89
N ASN A 26 -22.94 -9.21 -7.01
CA ASN A 26 -22.17 -8.90 -5.83
C ASN A 26 -20.77 -8.53 -6.35
N GLU A 27 -20.66 -7.32 -6.91
CA GLU A 27 -19.36 -6.78 -7.32
C GLU A 27 -18.46 -6.76 -6.09
N LEU A 28 -17.36 -7.49 -6.17
CA LEU A 28 -16.37 -7.53 -5.11
C LEU A 28 -15.75 -6.13 -4.98
N PRO A 29 -15.65 -5.56 -3.77
CA PRO A 29 -15.10 -4.21 -3.59
C PRO A 29 -13.60 -4.19 -3.92
N ASN A 30 -13.14 -3.09 -4.49
CA ASN A 30 -11.71 -2.82 -4.56
C ASN A 30 -11.15 -2.58 -3.16
N ILE A 31 -9.95 -3.07 -2.89
CA ILE A 31 -9.30 -2.95 -1.60
C ILE A 31 -7.98 -2.20 -1.77
N ILE A 32 -7.84 -1.08 -1.09
CA ILE A 32 -6.62 -0.28 -1.10
C ILE A 32 -6.12 -0.15 0.34
N LEU A 33 -4.92 -0.64 0.58
CA LEU A 33 -4.24 -0.57 1.87
C LEU A 33 -3.02 0.33 1.74
N ILE A 34 -3.07 1.51 2.38
CA ILE A 34 -1.95 2.45 2.42
C ILE A 34 -1.30 2.36 3.80
N LEU A 35 0.00 2.10 3.83
CA LEU A 35 0.79 2.02 5.06
C LEU A 35 1.91 3.06 5.01
N THR A 36 2.07 3.82 6.07
CA THR A 36 3.21 4.71 6.29
C THR A 36 4.23 4.03 7.22
N ASP A 37 5.49 4.44 7.16
CA ASP A 37 6.58 3.85 7.92
C ASP A 37 7.08 4.84 8.98
N ASP A 38 6.91 4.50 10.25
CA ASP A 38 7.26 5.34 11.42
C ASP A 38 6.49 6.68 11.53
N GLN A 39 5.25 6.73 11.06
CA GLN A 39 4.37 7.88 11.28
C GLN A 39 3.75 7.80 12.68
N GLY A 40 3.83 8.91 13.44
CA GLY A 40 3.24 9.01 14.76
C GLY A 40 1.72 9.23 14.73
N TYR A 41 1.05 8.88 15.83
CA TYR A 41 -0.39 9.07 15.99
C TYR A 41 -0.83 10.53 15.76
N GLY A 42 -0.08 11.49 16.30
CA GLY A 42 -0.38 12.91 16.24
C GLY A 42 0.05 13.62 14.95
N ASP A 43 0.43 12.90 13.90
CA ASP A 43 1.01 13.46 12.67
C ASP A 43 0.00 13.73 11.56
N LEU A 44 -1.29 13.75 11.87
CA LEU A 44 -2.38 14.03 10.93
C LEU A 44 -3.34 15.09 11.51
N GLY A 45 -3.94 15.91 10.64
CA GLY A 45 -4.90 16.94 11.06
C GLY A 45 -6.09 16.37 11.81
N CYS A 46 -6.65 15.23 11.37
CA CYS A 46 -7.74 14.52 12.05
C CYS A 46 -7.38 14.00 13.45
N TYR A 47 -6.10 13.94 13.80
CA TYR A 47 -5.59 13.63 15.15
C TYR A 47 -5.01 14.84 15.87
N GLY A 48 -5.17 16.05 15.33
CA GLY A 48 -4.80 17.30 15.96
C GLY A 48 -3.40 17.84 15.61
N ALA A 49 -2.78 17.37 14.53
CA ALA A 49 -1.51 17.95 14.04
C ALA A 49 -1.69 19.41 13.59
N GLU A 50 -0.71 20.22 13.95
CA GLU A 50 -0.62 21.63 13.56
C GLU A 50 0.67 21.87 12.75
N GLY A 51 0.75 23.03 12.03
CA GLY A 51 1.94 23.42 11.26
C GLY A 51 2.03 22.82 9.85
N PHE A 52 1.10 21.94 9.45
CA PHE A 52 0.87 21.43 8.09
C PHE A 52 -0.58 20.96 7.94
N LYS A 53 -0.98 20.61 6.72
CA LYS A 53 -2.35 20.18 6.43
C LYS A 53 -2.35 18.82 5.73
N THR A 54 -3.33 17.98 6.10
CA THR A 54 -3.57 16.64 5.54
C THR A 54 -5.01 16.47 5.05
N PRO A 55 -5.48 17.34 4.11
CA PRO A 55 -6.90 17.44 3.78
C PRO A 55 -7.51 16.18 3.18
N TYR A 56 -6.73 15.36 2.48
CA TYR A 56 -7.24 14.13 1.86
C TYR A 56 -7.42 13.02 2.89
N ILE A 57 -6.46 12.85 3.80
CA ILE A 57 -6.57 11.87 4.90
C ILE A 57 -7.63 12.31 5.90
N ASP A 58 -7.70 13.62 6.21
CA ASP A 58 -8.73 14.18 7.08
C ASP A 58 -10.14 14.01 6.46
N GLY A 59 -10.25 14.13 5.13
CA GLY A 59 -11.47 13.83 4.37
C GLY A 59 -11.88 12.36 4.54
N MET A 60 -10.97 11.42 4.35
CA MET A 60 -11.23 9.99 4.58
C MET A 60 -11.70 9.72 6.01
N ALA A 61 -11.08 10.37 7.00
CA ALA A 61 -11.48 10.22 8.40
C ALA A 61 -12.90 10.73 8.66
N SER A 62 -13.32 11.80 7.96
CA SER A 62 -14.67 12.38 8.08
C SER A 62 -15.75 11.57 7.35
N GLU A 63 -15.39 10.87 6.28
CA GLU A 63 -16.29 10.06 5.46
C GLU A 63 -16.37 8.59 5.90
N GLY A 64 -15.36 8.12 6.67
CA GLY A 64 -15.21 6.75 7.08
C GLY A 64 -15.15 6.54 8.59
N ILE A 65 -14.27 5.67 9.04
CA ILE A 65 -14.06 5.33 10.45
C ILE A 65 -12.68 5.81 10.88
N LEU A 66 -12.62 6.65 11.90
CA LEU A 66 -11.41 7.09 12.56
C LEU A 66 -11.14 6.22 13.81
N PHE A 67 -10.04 5.47 13.80
CA PHE A 67 -9.64 4.66 14.95
C PHE A 67 -8.82 5.51 15.93
N THR A 68 -9.25 5.59 17.18
CA THR A 68 -8.55 6.29 18.26
C THR A 68 -7.58 5.40 19.04
N ASP A 69 -7.76 4.09 18.93
CA ASP A 69 -7.02 3.08 19.69
C ASP A 69 -6.56 1.92 18.78
N PHE A 70 -5.88 2.25 17.68
CA PHE A 70 -5.28 1.27 16.78
C PHE A 70 -3.80 1.06 17.12
N TYR A 71 -3.40 -0.19 17.31
CA TYR A 71 -2.03 -0.57 17.64
C TYR A 71 -1.49 -1.59 16.66
N VAL A 72 -0.25 -1.40 16.23
CA VAL A 72 0.50 -2.43 15.50
C VAL A 72 0.92 -3.54 16.44
N SER A 73 1.06 -4.77 15.95
CA SER A 73 1.44 -5.93 16.77
C SER A 73 2.86 -5.84 17.34
N GLN A 74 3.76 -5.17 16.65
CA GLN A 74 5.12 -4.84 17.08
C GLN A 74 5.55 -3.49 16.47
N ALA A 75 6.22 -2.66 17.25
CA ALA A 75 6.71 -1.35 16.83
C ALA A 75 8.04 -1.46 16.03
N VAL A 76 8.10 -2.39 15.07
CA VAL A 76 9.26 -2.65 14.19
C VAL A 76 8.76 -3.04 12.80
N CYS A 77 9.37 -2.48 11.76
CA CYS A 77 8.88 -2.54 10.39
C CYS A 77 8.61 -3.96 9.85
N SER A 78 9.57 -4.89 9.83
CA SER A 78 9.31 -6.24 9.27
C SER A 78 8.29 -7.01 10.09
N ALA A 79 8.39 -6.95 11.42
CA ALA A 79 7.44 -7.66 12.30
C ALA A 79 6.01 -7.11 12.16
N SER A 80 5.83 -5.79 12.15
CA SER A 80 4.54 -5.15 11.92
C SER A 80 3.96 -5.52 10.54
N ARG A 81 4.79 -5.47 9.49
CA ARG A 81 4.38 -5.84 8.12
C ARG A 81 4.02 -7.31 7.98
N ALA A 82 4.76 -8.21 8.64
CA ALA A 82 4.43 -9.63 8.67
C ALA A 82 3.05 -9.87 9.29
N SER A 83 2.77 -9.24 10.43
CA SER A 83 1.47 -9.34 11.08
C SER A 83 0.34 -8.75 10.23
N LEU A 84 0.57 -7.60 9.57
CA LEU A 84 -0.40 -6.98 8.67
C LEU A 84 -0.74 -7.89 7.49
N MET A 85 0.27 -8.51 6.87
CA MET A 85 0.07 -9.39 5.72
C MET A 85 -0.57 -10.73 6.06
N THR A 86 -0.40 -11.23 7.28
CA THR A 86 -0.79 -12.61 7.64
C THR A 86 -1.94 -12.69 8.64
N GLY A 87 -2.32 -11.57 9.27
CA GLY A 87 -3.30 -11.57 10.37
C GLY A 87 -2.81 -12.32 11.63
N SER A 88 -1.50 -12.58 11.74
CA SER A 88 -0.88 -13.34 12.82
C SER A 88 0.18 -12.52 13.53
N TYR A 89 0.43 -12.83 14.81
CA TYR A 89 1.62 -12.28 15.45
C TYR A 89 2.88 -12.68 14.70
N SER A 90 3.79 -11.74 14.49
CA SER A 90 4.98 -11.91 13.66
C SER A 90 5.88 -13.07 14.08
N GLU A 91 5.96 -13.35 15.38
CA GLU A 91 6.72 -14.47 15.92
C GLU A 91 6.19 -15.83 15.45
N ARG A 92 4.86 -15.93 15.22
CA ARG A 92 4.24 -17.18 14.73
C ARG A 92 4.60 -17.49 13.28
N VAL A 93 4.95 -16.46 12.52
CA VAL A 93 5.40 -16.59 11.13
C VAL A 93 6.92 -16.45 10.99
N GLY A 94 7.65 -16.54 12.12
CA GLY A 94 9.11 -16.56 12.16
C GLY A 94 9.81 -15.22 11.93
N ILE A 95 9.09 -14.10 12.00
CA ILE A 95 9.65 -12.75 11.83
C ILE A 95 9.73 -12.06 13.18
N GLN A 96 10.95 -11.81 13.65
CA GLN A 96 11.23 -11.10 14.89
C GLN A 96 12.08 -9.86 14.59
N GLY A 97 11.55 -8.67 14.87
CA GLY A 97 12.28 -7.42 14.61
C GLY A 97 12.34 -7.03 13.13
N ALA A 98 13.33 -6.19 12.77
CA ALA A 98 13.59 -5.75 11.41
C ALA A 98 14.56 -6.69 10.71
N LEU A 99 14.18 -7.16 9.53
CA LEU A 99 15.07 -7.99 8.71
C LEU A 99 16.17 -7.13 8.07
N SER A 100 17.41 -7.57 8.22
CA SER A 100 18.60 -6.99 7.58
C SER A 100 18.72 -7.50 6.13
N PRO A 101 19.41 -6.78 5.23
CA PRO A 101 19.79 -7.29 3.91
C PRO A 101 20.70 -8.54 3.94
N TRP A 102 21.20 -8.91 5.11
CA TRP A 102 22.04 -10.11 5.31
C TRP A 102 21.24 -11.30 5.84
N ASP A 103 20.01 -11.09 6.28
CA ASP A 103 19.20 -12.17 6.85
C ASP A 103 18.87 -13.23 5.79
N VAL A 104 19.03 -14.47 6.19
CA VAL A 104 18.72 -15.61 5.33
C VAL A 104 17.22 -15.94 5.33
N ASN A 105 16.50 -15.39 6.31
CA ASN A 105 15.08 -15.62 6.55
C ASN A 105 14.22 -14.53 5.90
N GLY A 106 12.94 -14.81 5.77
CA GLY A 106 11.88 -13.91 5.29
C GLY A 106 10.54 -14.58 5.52
N LEU A 107 9.48 -13.92 5.07
CA LEU A 107 8.13 -14.48 5.15
C LEU A 107 8.05 -15.74 4.28
N ASP A 108 7.78 -16.88 4.93
CA ASP A 108 7.70 -18.16 4.24
C ASP A 108 6.62 -18.09 3.14
N PRO A 109 6.94 -18.47 1.88
CA PRO A 109 5.97 -18.47 0.80
C PRO A 109 4.81 -19.45 1.01
N GLU A 110 4.89 -20.40 1.93
CA GLU A 110 3.75 -21.23 2.32
C GLU A 110 2.80 -20.54 3.31
N THR A 111 3.24 -19.44 3.93
CA THR A 111 2.39 -18.67 4.84
C THR A 111 1.25 -18.01 4.06
N GLU A 112 0.04 -18.13 4.59
CA GLU A 112 -1.12 -17.43 4.05
C GLU A 112 -0.98 -15.92 4.25
N THR A 113 -1.17 -15.16 3.17
CA THR A 113 -1.20 -13.69 3.21
C THR A 113 -2.54 -13.17 2.71
N ILE A 114 -2.88 -11.93 3.06
CA ILE A 114 -4.08 -11.27 2.50
C ILE A 114 -4.06 -11.28 0.97
N ALA A 115 -2.90 -11.10 0.33
CA ALA A 115 -2.78 -11.12 -1.12
C ALA A 115 -3.06 -12.52 -1.70
N LYS A 116 -2.56 -13.61 -1.08
CA LYS A 116 -2.88 -14.98 -1.50
C LYS A 116 -4.35 -15.31 -1.33
N LEU A 117 -4.93 -14.91 -0.20
CA LEU A 117 -6.36 -15.09 0.06
C LEU A 117 -7.19 -14.39 -1.01
N LEU A 118 -6.95 -13.11 -1.25
CA LEU A 118 -7.69 -12.33 -2.24
C LEU A 118 -7.50 -12.84 -3.67
N LYS A 119 -6.29 -13.31 -4.02
CA LYS A 119 -6.03 -13.92 -5.34
C LYS A 119 -6.92 -15.13 -5.61
N ARG A 120 -7.18 -15.98 -4.60
CA ARG A 120 -8.12 -17.11 -4.74
C ARG A 120 -9.57 -16.67 -4.93
N HIS A 121 -9.89 -15.45 -4.54
CA HIS A 121 -11.20 -14.82 -4.77
C HIS A 121 -11.25 -13.97 -6.05
N GLY A 122 -10.27 -14.09 -6.94
CA GLY A 122 -10.27 -13.44 -8.25
C GLY A 122 -9.72 -12.02 -8.26
N TYR A 123 -9.11 -11.54 -7.17
CA TYR A 123 -8.47 -10.24 -7.14
C TYR A 123 -7.15 -10.21 -7.90
N ILE A 124 -6.88 -9.09 -8.56
CA ILE A 124 -5.57 -8.74 -9.10
C ILE A 124 -4.82 -7.94 -8.03
N ASN A 125 -3.64 -8.41 -7.62
CA ASN A 125 -2.94 -7.87 -6.46
C ASN A 125 -1.68 -7.11 -6.86
N ALA A 126 -1.51 -5.90 -6.37
CA ALA A 126 -0.26 -5.16 -6.54
C ALA A 126 0.29 -4.62 -5.21
N ILE A 127 1.60 -4.50 -5.15
CA ILE A 127 2.30 -3.79 -4.09
C ILE A 127 3.26 -2.78 -4.69
N PHE A 128 3.15 -1.52 -4.28
CA PHE A 128 4.07 -0.45 -4.68
C PHE A 128 4.63 0.22 -3.43
N GLY A 129 5.89 -0.08 -3.09
CA GLY A 129 6.52 0.46 -1.89
C GLY A 129 7.52 -0.48 -1.21
N LYS A 130 7.69 -0.28 0.10
CA LYS A 130 8.62 -1.05 0.94
C LYS A 130 8.04 -2.41 1.30
N TRP A 131 8.66 -3.50 0.83
CA TRP A 131 8.31 -4.87 1.19
C TRP A 131 8.79 -5.26 2.58
N HIS A 132 10.08 -5.36 2.77
CA HIS A 132 10.80 -5.63 4.01
C HIS A 132 10.41 -6.94 4.73
N LEU A 133 10.03 -7.98 3.96
CA LEU A 133 9.70 -9.31 4.48
C LEU A 133 10.60 -10.41 3.90
N GLY A 134 11.83 -10.06 3.55
CA GLY A 134 12.85 -10.94 2.99
C GLY A 134 13.27 -10.51 1.59
N HIS A 135 14.57 -10.64 1.32
CA HIS A 135 15.21 -10.16 0.09
C HIS A 135 15.65 -11.29 -0.87
N ARG A 136 15.62 -12.56 -0.41
CA ARG A 136 15.90 -13.70 -1.29
C ARG A 136 14.71 -13.97 -2.20
N GLU A 137 14.97 -14.47 -3.40
CA GLU A 137 13.98 -14.68 -4.46
C GLU A 137 12.69 -15.34 -3.97
N LYS A 138 12.82 -16.41 -3.17
CA LYS A 138 11.67 -17.15 -2.62
C LYS A 138 10.79 -16.34 -1.66
N TYR A 139 11.27 -15.20 -1.14
CA TYR A 139 10.53 -14.36 -0.19
C TYR A 139 9.99 -13.07 -0.82
N LEU A 140 10.24 -12.84 -2.11
CA LEU A 140 9.83 -11.62 -2.79
C LEU A 140 8.30 -11.51 -2.90
N PRO A 141 7.75 -10.30 -3.12
CA PRO A 141 6.31 -10.07 -3.16
C PRO A 141 5.55 -11.00 -4.10
N LEU A 142 6.08 -11.30 -5.29
CA LEU A 142 5.39 -12.16 -6.26
C LEU A 142 5.19 -13.60 -5.76
N GLN A 143 6.06 -14.11 -4.88
CA GLN A 143 5.92 -15.41 -4.23
C GLN A 143 4.89 -15.37 -3.07
N ASN A 144 4.50 -14.16 -2.65
CA ASN A 144 3.60 -13.93 -1.54
C ASN A 144 2.21 -13.44 -1.97
N GLY A 145 1.80 -13.72 -3.22
CA GLY A 145 0.44 -13.53 -3.71
C GLY A 145 0.21 -12.24 -4.51
N PHE A 146 1.23 -11.42 -4.73
CA PHE A 146 1.14 -10.24 -5.58
C PHE A 146 1.42 -10.59 -7.05
N ASP A 147 0.75 -9.90 -7.97
CA ASP A 147 0.92 -10.02 -9.42
C ASP A 147 1.87 -8.95 -9.97
N GLU A 148 1.89 -7.77 -9.32
CA GLU A 148 2.76 -6.65 -9.68
C GLU A 148 3.49 -6.12 -8.43
N TYR A 149 4.78 -5.81 -8.60
CA TYR A 149 5.61 -5.20 -7.57
C TYR A 149 6.52 -4.12 -8.14
N SER A 150 6.57 -2.97 -7.46
CA SER A 150 7.63 -1.97 -7.65
C SER A 150 7.94 -1.28 -6.32
N GLY A 151 9.24 -1.15 -5.99
CA GLY A 151 9.62 -0.50 -4.74
C GLY A 151 10.94 -0.93 -4.15
N LEU A 152 11.02 -0.93 -2.82
CA LEU A 152 12.20 -1.29 -2.03
C LEU A 152 12.00 -2.64 -1.36
N ILE A 153 12.97 -3.54 -1.52
CA ILE A 153 12.93 -4.87 -0.86
C ILE A 153 13.23 -4.77 0.63
N CYS A 154 14.15 -3.88 1.02
CA CYS A 154 14.54 -3.61 2.41
C CYS A 154 14.12 -2.20 2.83
N SER A 155 14.52 -1.79 4.04
CA SER A 155 14.29 -0.43 4.52
C SER A 155 15.12 0.60 3.75
N ASN A 156 14.58 1.82 3.59
CA ASN A 156 15.22 2.92 2.88
C ASN A 156 16.49 3.48 3.56
N ASP A 157 16.78 3.05 4.80
CA ASP A 157 18.01 3.38 5.53
C ASP A 157 19.09 2.28 5.45
N MET A 158 18.76 1.11 4.88
CA MET A 158 19.66 -0.03 4.75
C MET A 158 20.50 0.06 3.47
N TRP A 159 21.30 1.10 3.37
CA TRP A 159 22.14 1.46 2.23
C TRP A 159 23.49 2.06 2.70
N PRO A 160 24.54 2.13 1.85
CA PRO A 160 25.87 2.59 2.25
C PRO A 160 25.98 4.15 2.31
N VAL A 161 24.91 4.83 2.71
CA VAL A 161 24.83 6.29 2.80
C VAL A 161 24.24 6.67 4.15
N ASP A 162 24.79 7.70 4.81
CA ASP A 162 24.30 8.12 6.13
C ASP A 162 22.95 8.89 6.03
N TYR A 163 22.35 9.20 7.18
CA TYR A 163 21.06 9.90 7.26
C TYR A 163 21.09 11.34 6.72
N ASP A 164 22.28 11.96 6.67
CA ASP A 164 22.50 13.26 6.03
C ASP A 164 22.62 13.20 4.50
N GLY A 165 22.64 12.00 3.95
CA GLY A 165 22.76 11.77 2.51
C GLY A 165 24.18 11.79 1.98
N GLU A 166 25.19 11.90 2.85
CA GLU A 166 26.60 11.91 2.44
C GLU A 166 27.13 10.48 2.26
N PRO A 167 27.59 10.14 1.05
CA PRO A 167 28.19 8.85 0.79
C PRO A 167 29.47 8.69 1.60
N PHE A 168 29.61 7.54 2.27
CA PHE A 168 30.87 7.10 2.89
C PHE A 168 31.38 7.84 4.12
N ASN A 169 30.70 8.87 4.63
CA ASN A 169 31.11 9.55 5.86
C ASN A 169 30.86 8.74 7.12
N SER A 170 30.00 7.74 7.06
CA SER A 170 29.71 6.88 8.18
C SER A 170 30.37 5.50 8.02
N LYS A 171 31.37 5.21 8.86
CA LYS A 171 31.89 3.85 9.03
C LYS A 171 30.80 2.84 9.44
N LYS A 172 29.69 3.35 9.99
CA LYS A 172 28.56 2.53 10.47
C LYS A 172 27.67 2.00 9.35
N LYS A 173 27.57 2.71 8.21
CA LYS A 173 26.68 2.35 7.10
C LYS A 173 27.40 1.73 5.89
N SER A 174 28.73 1.85 5.80
CA SER A 174 29.52 1.38 4.65
C SER A 174 29.46 -0.12 4.41
N TYR A 175 28.97 -0.90 5.37
CA TYR A 175 28.80 -2.36 5.22
C TYR A 175 27.47 -2.75 4.55
N TYR A 176 26.49 -1.83 4.43
CA TYR A 176 25.27 -2.14 3.72
C TYR A 176 25.49 -2.26 2.20
N PRO A 177 24.74 -3.15 1.51
CA PRO A 177 24.81 -3.25 0.06
C PRO A 177 24.20 -2.01 -0.61
N PRO A 178 24.53 -1.74 -1.89
CA PRO A 178 23.81 -0.74 -2.69
C PRO A 178 22.30 -1.00 -2.68
N MET A 179 21.51 0.07 -2.56
CA MET A 179 20.06 0.01 -2.60
C MET A 179 19.58 0.14 -4.04
N PHE A 180 18.59 -0.66 -4.40
CA PHE A 180 17.94 -0.58 -5.71
C PHE A 180 16.44 -0.35 -5.58
N PHE A 181 15.89 0.41 -6.51
CA PHE A 181 14.48 0.36 -6.84
C PHE A 181 14.22 -0.89 -7.70
N TRP A 182 13.27 -1.70 -7.29
CA TRP A 182 12.93 -2.97 -7.93
C TRP A 182 11.65 -2.84 -8.75
N GLU A 183 11.57 -3.62 -9.82
CA GLU A 183 10.34 -3.88 -10.56
C GLU A 183 10.22 -5.38 -10.75
N GLN A 184 9.09 -5.94 -10.32
CA GLN A 184 8.88 -7.37 -10.22
C GLN A 184 10.00 -8.01 -9.37
N ASN A 185 10.68 -9.01 -9.85
CA ASN A 185 11.81 -9.67 -9.16
C ASN A 185 13.18 -9.12 -9.58
N ASN A 186 13.27 -7.95 -10.17
CA ASN A 186 14.52 -7.44 -10.74
C ASN A 186 14.90 -6.07 -10.19
N PRO A 187 16.18 -5.88 -9.78
CA PRO A 187 16.70 -4.55 -9.51
C PRO A 187 16.77 -3.73 -10.81
N LYS A 188 16.25 -2.52 -10.80
CA LYS A 188 16.17 -1.66 -12.00
C LYS A 188 17.10 -0.44 -11.91
N LYS A 189 16.96 0.33 -10.85
CA LYS A 189 17.71 1.58 -10.68
C LYS A 189 18.35 1.62 -9.31
N GLU A 190 19.64 1.86 -9.23
CA GLU A 190 20.33 2.12 -7.98
C GLU A 190 19.89 3.47 -7.40
N ILE A 191 19.60 3.48 -6.11
CA ILE A 191 19.31 4.68 -5.32
C ILE A 191 20.60 5.12 -4.64
N LYS A 192 21.17 6.23 -5.11
CA LYS A 192 22.52 6.68 -4.74
C LYS A 192 22.56 7.76 -3.69
N GLY A 193 21.47 8.49 -3.50
CA GLY A 193 21.42 9.62 -2.58
C GLY A 193 19.99 10.06 -2.24
N LEU A 194 19.87 11.06 -1.36
CA LEU A 194 18.58 11.61 -0.95
C LEU A 194 17.78 12.19 -2.13
N ALA A 195 18.46 12.65 -3.18
CA ALA A 195 17.79 13.11 -4.41
C ALA A 195 16.99 11.99 -5.10
N ASP A 196 17.50 10.75 -5.10
CA ASP A 196 16.74 9.59 -5.61
C ASP A 196 15.62 9.19 -4.64
N GLN A 197 15.89 9.18 -3.33
CA GLN A 197 14.86 8.87 -2.32
C GLN A 197 13.72 9.89 -2.33
N SER A 198 14.00 11.15 -2.61
CA SER A 198 12.98 12.21 -2.71
C SER A 198 11.94 11.99 -3.80
N GLN A 199 12.18 11.07 -4.74
CA GLN A 199 11.24 10.73 -5.80
C GLN A 199 10.37 9.50 -5.47
N LEU A 200 10.63 8.82 -4.34
CA LEU A 200 9.97 7.55 -4.04
C LEU A 200 8.46 7.71 -3.90
N THR A 201 7.99 8.63 -3.06
CA THR A 201 6.54 8.83 -2.83
C THR A 201 5.81 9.13 -4.12
N THR A 202 6.30 10.09 -4.92
CA THR A 202 5.73 10.43 -6.24
C THR A 202 5.73 9.22 -7.18
N LYS A 203 6.86 8.53 -7.31
CA LYS A 203 7.00 7.38 -8.21
C LYS A 203 6.09 6.22 -7.82
N LEU A 204 6.00 5.88 -6.55
CA LEU A 204 5.11 4.83 -6.06
C LEU A 204 3.64 5.18 -6.28
N THR A 205 3.28 6.45 -6.12
CA THR A 205 1.94 6.95 -6.45
C THR A 205 1.63 6.78 -7.94
N GLU A 206 2.56 7.10 -8.83
CA GLU A 206 2.39 6.92 -10.29
C GLU A 206 2.17 5.43 -10.66
N TYR A 207 2.90 4.49 -10.05
CA TYR A 207 2.65 3.06 -10.24
C TYR A 207 1.24 2.67 -9.78
N ALA A 208 0.81 3.16 -8.62
CA ALA A 208 -0.52 2.90 -8.08
C ALA A 208 -1.64 3.42 -9.00
N LEU A 209 -1.51 4.65 -9.50
CA LEU A 209 -2.48 5.25 -10.44
C LEU A 209 -2.57 4.46 -11.76
N ASN A 210 -1.43 4.05 -12.31
CA ASN A 210 -1.39 3.23 -13.52
C ASN A 210 -2.05 1.86 -13.31
N PHE A 211 -1.81 1.24 -12.15
CA PHE A 211 -2.43 -0.03 -11.78
C PHE A 211 -3.95 0.10 -11.64
N ILE A 212 -4.45 1.11 -10.94
CA ILE A 212 -5.89 1.40 -10.79
C ILE A 212 -6.54 1.55 -12.16
N LYS A 213 -5.97 2.41 -13.01
CA LYS A 213 -6.49 2.65 -14.37
C LYS A 213 -6.53 1.38 -15.23
N LYS A 214 -5.49 0.55 -15.14
CA LYS A 214 -5.37 -0.70 -15.90
C LYS A 214 -6.39 -1.75 -15.46
N ASN A 215 -6.72 -1.79 -14.17
CA ASN A 215 -7.52 -2.85 -13.57
C ASN A 215 -8.92 -2.40 -13.10
N LYS A 216 -9.38 -1.22 -13.51
CA LYS A 216 -10.65 -0.62 -13.07
C LYS A 216 -11.90 -1.50 -13.29
N ASP A 217 -11.84 -2.42 -14.23
CA ASP A 217 -12.95 -3.32 -14.59
C ASP A 217 -12.86 -4.69 -13.88
N ASN A 218 -11.92 -4.85 -12.93
CA ASN A 218 -11.70 -6.08 -12.18
C ASN A 218 -11.55 -5.76 -10.69
N PRO A 219 -11.94 -6.65 -9.78
CA PRO A 219 -11.63 -6.48 -8.37
C PRO A 219 -10.12 -6.51 -8.17
N PHE A 220 -9.59 -5.54 -7.44
CA PHE A 220 -8.15 -5.47 -7.16
C PHE A 220 -7.84 -5.20 -5.70
N PHE A 221 -6.68 -5.67 -5.28
CA PHE A 221 -6.03 -5.31 -4.03
C PHE A 221 -4.74 -4.56 -4.30
N LEU A 222 -4.71 -3.31 -3.88
CA LEU A 222 -3.53 -2.45 -3.95
C LEU A 222 -2.96 -2.24 -2.55
N TYR A 223 -1.75 -2.72 -2.31
CA TYR A 223 -0.97 -2.39 -1.13
C TYR A 223 0.08 -1.33 -1.47
N LEU A 224 -0.03 -0.15 -0.85
CA LEU A 224 0.84 1.00 -1.06
C LEU A 224 1.61 1.33 0.23
N PRO A 225 2.66 0.55 0.57
CA PRO A 225 3.48 0.78 1.75
C PRO A 225 4.56 1.82 1.47
N HIS A 226 4.27 3.09 1.74
CA HIS A 226 5.25 4.15 1.63
C HIS A 226 6.47 3.88 2.54
N PRO A 227 7.71 4.10 2.07
CA PRO A 227 8.89 4.04 2.92
C PRO A 227 9.05 5.28 3.81
N MET A 228 8.29 6.35 3.57
CA MET A 228 8.26 7.58 4.33
C MET A 228 7.14 7.56 5.37
N PRO A 229 7.28 8.28 6.48
CA PRO A 229 8.35 9.21 6.87
C PRO A 229 9.56 8.58 7.58
N HIS A 230 9.84 7.27 7.42
CA HIS A 230 11.04 6.64 7.99
C HIS A 230 12.35 7.31 7.49
N GLN A 231 13.33 7.45 8.38
CA GLN A 231 14.65 8.01 8.06
C GLN A 231 15.42 7.11 7.08
N PRO A 232 16.26 7.71 6.19
CA PRO A 232 16.45 9.16 5.96
C PRO A 232 15.24 9.79 5.28
N ILE A 233 14.80 10.92 5.83
CA ILE A 233 13.64 11.63 5.31
C ILE A 233 13.99 12.35 4.02
N ALA A 234 13.20 12.14 2.96
CA ALA A 234 13.37 12.80 1.69
C ALA A 234 12.00 13.14 1.07
N VAL A 235 11.89 14.30 0.47
CA VAL A 235 10.66 14.84 -0.11
C VAL A 235 10.91 15.42 -1.50
N SER A 236 9.92 15.35 -2.39
CA SER A 236 10.04 15.94 -3.72
C SER A 236 10.12 17.47 -3.67
N LYS A 237 10.66 18.05 -4.75
CA LYS A 237 10.75 19.52 -4.89
C LYS A 237 9.38 20.21 -4.76
N LYS A 238 8.31 19.53 -5.11
CA LYS A 238 6.93 20.04 -5.05
C LYS A 238 6.52 20.39 -3.61
N PHE A 239 6.98 19.61 -2.63
CA PHE A 239 6.58 19.77 -1.23
C PHE A 239 7.66 20.38 -0.34
N LYS A 240 8.92 20.39 -0.78
CA LYS A 240 10.04 20.93 -0.01
C LYS A 240 9.80 22.38 0.43
N GLY A 241 9.85 22.64 1.73
CA GLY A 241 9.66 23.95 2.34
C GLY A 241 8.20 24.44 2.36
N LYS A 242 7.22 23.54 2.33
CA LYS A 242 5.79 23.88 2.38
C LYS A 242 5.21 23.86 3.80
N SER A 243 5.81 23.08 4.69
CA SER A 243 5.38 22.92 6.08
C SER A 243 6.11 23.92 6.99
N GLU A 244 5.42 24.36 8.03
CA GLU A 244 6.03 25.11 9.14
C GLU A 244 6.90 24.21 10.04
N LEU A 245 6.71 22.88 9.97
CA LEU A 245 7.49 21.87 10.73
C LEU A 245 8.68 21.32 9.93
N GLY A 246 9.13 22.04 8.90
CA GLY A 246 10.29 21.65 8.09
C GLY A 246 10.09 20.36 7.33
N LEU A 247 11.17 19.60 7.13
CA LEU A 247 11.21 18.46 6.21
C LEU A 247 10.20 17.35 6.59
N TYR A 248 9.97 17.12 7.89
CA TYR A 248 9.03 16.10 8.34
C TYR A 248 7.60 16.41 7.90
N GLY A 249 7.12 17.60 8.19
CA GLY A 249 5.80 18.04 7.76
C GLY A 249 5.65 18.10 6.23
N ASP A 250 6.71 18.45 5.50
CA ASP A 250 6.73 18.40 4.03
C ASP A 250 6.47 16.98 3.53
N VAL A 251 7.08 15.96 4.16
CA VAL A 251 6.89 14.54 3.83
C VAL A 251 5.46 14.08 4.13
N ILE A 252 4.90 14.47 5.27
CA ILE A 252 3.50 14.14 5.62
C ILE A 252 2.54 14.77 4.58
N MET A 253 2.77 16.01 4.18
CA MET A 253 1.97 16.65 3.12
C MET A 253 2.09 15.94 1.77
N GLU A 254 3.26 15.39 1.42
CA GLU A 254 3.44 14.61 0.19
C GLU A 254 2.73 13.25 0.26
N ILE A 255 2.70 12.59 1.42
CA ILE A 255 1.93 11.37 1.64
C ILE A 255 0.43 11.68 1.53
N ASP A 256 -0.07 12.73 2.15
CA ASP A 256 -1.45 13.17 2.02
C ASP A 256 -1.84 13.45 0.56
N TRP A 257 -0.96 14.13 -0.19
CA TRP A 257 -1.16 14.32 -1.63
C TRP A 257 -1.25 12.98 -2.38
N SER A 258 -0.40 12.01 -2.04
CA SER A 258 -0.45 10.66 -2.65
C SER A 258 -1.81 10.00 -2.43
N VAL A 259 -2.34 10.06 -1.20
CA VAL A 259 -3.69 9.59 -0.87
C VAL A 259 -4.74 10.31 -1.72
N GLY A 260 -4.64 11.63 -1.83
CA GLY A 260 -5.52 12.44 -2.68
C GLY A 260 -5.51 12.04 -4.14
N GLN A 261 -4.33 11.70 -4.70
CA GLN A 261 -4.23 11.21 -6.09
C GLN A 261 -4.95 9.86 -6.25
N ILE A 262 -4.80 8.95 -5.30
CA ILE A 262 -5.51 7.67 -5.31
C ILE A 262 -7.03 7.89 -5.27
N LEU A 263 -7.54 8.66 -4.32
CA LEU A 263 -8.97 8.96 -4.19
C LEU A 263 -9.55 9.61 -5.45
N ASN A 264 -8.83 10.57 -6.03
CA ASN A 264 -9.24 11.21 -7.28
C ASN A 264 -9.28 10.21 -8.45
N SER A 265 -8.29 9.32 -8.52
CA SER A 265 -8.26 8.29 -9.57
C SER A 265 -9.44 7.32 -9.46
N LEU A 266 -9.87 6.96 -8.25
CA LEU A 266 -11.05 6.12 -8.07
C LEU A 266 -12.31 6.83 -8.58
N LYS A 267 -12.51 8.09 -8.19
CA LYS A 267 -13.64 8.93 -8.67
C LYS A 267 -13.64 9.11 -10.19
N GLU A 268 -12.50 9.43 -10.78
CA GLU A 268 -12.35 9.60 -12.23
C GLU A 268 -12.66 8.32 -13.03
N ASN A 269 -12.47 7.16 -12.43
CA ASN A 269 -12.76 5.85 -13.04
C ASN A 269 -14.13 5.28 -12.62
N ASN A 270 -14.93 5.99 -11.78
CA ASN A 270 -16.24 5.58 -11.24
C ASN A 270 -16.18 4.24 -10.48
N ILE A 271 -15.17 4.08 -9.61
CA ILE A 271 -14.95 2.88 -8.79
C ILE A 271 -14.65 3.26 -7.33
N ASP A 272 -15.07 4.45 -6.87
CA ASP A 272 -14.94 5.00 -5.51
C ASP A 272 -16.00 4.47 -4.54
#